data_7a81e926cfbf0764b325981d7208f9b7
#
_entry.id   7a81e926cfbf0764b325981d7208f9b7
#
_cell.length_a   1.000
_cell.length_b   1.000
_cell.length_c   1.000
_cell.angle_alpha   90.00
_cell.angle_beta   90.00
_cell.angle_gamma   90.00
#
_symmetry.space_group_name_H-M   'P 1'
#
loop_
_entity.id
_entity.type
_entity.pdbx_description
1 polymer ?
#
loop_
_entity_poly.entity_id
_entity_poly.type
_entity_poly.pdbx_seq_one_letter_code
_entity_poly.pdbx_strand_id
1 'polypeptide(L)'
;YDTILHVPFTHFVPDDLVLLAFMESGQARHLLKHEFPSPKQFTFYFTAPSAHTPQIKGLNFDATDAFVINASKGNDTLMYWLRDTLLMERDTLMIAYTYEMTDDSTQQIIMQTDTFELVPRKKMAKIREEKEEAYKKWLKQKEKRNKKGDFSQETMPVEHLSISGRRLQVISPVQNQPIEFEEPLVRLDTTAIHLKLKTSDTTFVECPFKLKPHPYDIRKFEITGEWRPGQEYEVHI
;
A
#
# COMPACT_ATOMS: atom_id res chain seq x y z
N TYR A 1 -63.39 -36.62 -14.66
CA TYR A 1 -62.63 -36.59 -13.40
C TYR A 1 -61.85 -35.29 -13.35
N ASP A 2 -62.24 -34.32 -12.48
CA ASP A 2 -61.52 -33.12 -12.21
C ASP A 2 -60.40 -33.48 -11.25
N THR A 3 -59.19 -33.37 -11.72
CA THR A 3 -58.00 -33.53 -10.89
C THR A 3 -57.55 -32.13 -10.39
N ILE A 4 -57.72 -31.87 -9.10
CA ILE A 4 -57.21 -30.65 -8.46
C ILE A 4 -55.72 -30.87 -8.24
N LEU A 5 -54.90 -30.16 -9.02
CA LEU A 5 -53.43 -30.09 -8.82
C LEU A 5 -53.13 -29.00 -7.79
N HIS A 6 -52.62 -29.40 -6.63
CA HIS A 6 -52.07 -28.48 -5.66
C HIS A 6 -50.63 -28.12 -6.06
N VAL A 7 -50.46 -26.97 -6.70
CA VAL A 7 -49.13 -26.44 -6.99
C VAL A 7 -48.76 -25.45 -5.88
N PRO A 8 -47.67 -25.67 -5.12
CA PRO A 8 -47.25 -24.72 -4.14
C PRO A 8 -46.77 -23.44 -4.87
N PHE A 9 -47.32 -22.31 -4.50
CA PHE A 9 -46.83 -21.01 -4.98
C PHE A 9 -46.55 -20.08 -3.80
N THR A 10 -45.62 -19.16 -3.98
CA THR A 10 -45.29 -18.16 -2.97
C THR A 10 -46.20 -16.96 -3.12
N HIS A 11 -46.97 -16.68 -2.06
CA HIS A 11 -47.81 -15.49 -2.00
C HIS A 11 -47.05 -14.40 -1.25
N PHE A 12 -46.89 -13.23 -1.88
CA PHE A 12 -46.24 -12.07 -1.28
C PHE A 12 -47.29 -11.21 -0.57
N VAL A 13 -46.92 -10.71 0.61
CA VAL A 13 -47.75 -9.78 1.36
C VAL A 13 -46.96 -8.51 1.59
N PRO A 14 -47.45 -7.35 1.13
CA PRO A 14 -48.72 -7.08 0.45
C PRO A 14 -48.79 -7.60 -0.99
N ASP A 15 -50.00 -7.88 -1.48
CA ASP A 15 -50.26 -8.39 -2.83
C ASP A 15 -49.92 -7.42 -3.96
N ASP A 16 -49.81 -6.15 -3.64
CA ASP A 16 -49.47 -5.03 -4.55
C ASP A 16 -47.98 -4.69 -4.58
N LEU A 17 -47.13 -5.64 -4.20
CA LEU A 17 -45.68 -5.44 -4.22
C LEU A 17 -45.18 -5.16 -5.64
N VAL A 18 -44.76 -3.93 -5.91
CA VAL A 18 -44.14 -3.54 -7.18
C VAL A 18 -42.65 -3.63 -7.04
N LEU A 19 -42.03 -4.56 -7.75
CA LEU A 19 -40.57 -4.66 -7.85
C LEU A 19 -40.10 -3.86 -9.07
N LEU A 20 -39.35 -2.81 -8.83
CA LEU A 20 -38.66 -2.03 -9.87
C LEU A 20 -37.24 -2.54 -9.99
N ALA A 21 -36.89 -3.12 -11.13
CA ALA A 21 -35.54 -3.43 -11.49
C ALA A 21 -34.96 -2.26 -12.31
N PHE A 22 -33.87 -1.70 -11.85
CA PHE A 22 -33.12 -0.71 -12.61
C PHE A 22 -31.66 -1.15 -12.69
N MET A 23 -31.03 -0.87 -13.81
CA MET A 23 -29.57 -0.97 -13.91
C MET A 23 -29.00 0.33 -13.36
N GLU A 24 -28.28 0.24 -12.26
CA GLU A 24 -27.46 1.33 -11.83
C GLU A 24 -26.40 1.57 -12.92
N SER A 25 -26.39 2.78 -13.51
CA SER A 25 -25.33 3.13 -14.45
C SER A 25 -24.02 3.04 -13.70
N GLY A 26 -23.09 2.23 -14.20
CA GLY A 26 -21.75 2.11 -13.63
C GLY A 26 -21.16 3.49 -13.44
N GLN A 27 -20.40 3.69 -12.37
CA GLN A 27 -19.72 4.96 -12.13
C GLN A 27 -18.80 5.25 -13.32
N ALA A 28 -18.94 6.45 -13.90
CA ALA A 28 -18.07 6.90 -14.96
C ALA A 28 -16.61 6.91 -14.48
N ARG A 29 -15.73 6.30 -15.27
CA ARG A 29 -14.30 6.23 -14.97
C ARG A 29 -13.56 7.36 -15.64
N HIS A 30 -12.95 8.22 -14.83
CA HIS A 30 -12.08 9.31 -15.26
C HIS A 30 -10.82 9.33 -14.45
N LEU A 31 -9.74 9.86 -15.00
CA LEU A 31 -8.54 10.17 -14.25
C LEU A 31 -8.83 11.37 -13.34
N LEU A 32 -8.77 11.16 -12.03
CA LEU A 32 -9.05 12.18 -11.04
C LEU A 32 -7.85 13.10 -10.82
N LYS A 33 -6.69 12.51 -10.55
CA LYS A 33 -5.43 13.21 -10.32
C LYS A 33 -4.25 12.24 -10.40
N HIS A 34 -3.06 12.83 -10.46
CA HIS A 34 -1.82 12.12 -10.19
C HIS A 34 -1.00 12.87 -9.15
N GLU A 35 -0.15 12.16 -8.42
CA GLU A 35 0.73 12.72 -7.41
C GLU A 35 2.11 12.10 -7.54
N PHE A 36 3.16 12.92 -7.38
CA PHE A 36 4.56 12.50 -7.34
C PHE A 36 5.23 13.12 -6.10
N PRO A 37 4.94 12.59 -4.90
CA PRO A 37 5.40 13.20 -3.65
C PRO A 37 6.90 13.08 -3.43
N SER A 38 7.51 11.97 -3.87
CA SER A 38 8.93 11.71 -3.73
C SER A 38 9.48 11.05 -5.00
N PRO A 39 10.78 11.15 -5.30
CA PRO A 39 11.35 10.55 -6.51
C PRO A 39 11.30 9.03 -6.55
N LYS A 40 10.86 8.38 -5.47
CA LYS A 40 10.76 6.92 -5.38
C LYS A 40 9.44 6.39 -5.92
N GLN A 41 8.34 7.18 -5.88
CA GLN A 41 7.00 6.70 -6.22
C GLN A 41 6.08 7.80 -6.72
N PHE A 42 5.21 7.47 -7.68
CA PHE A 42 4.08 8.29 -8.10
C PHE A 42 2.79 7.48 -8.14
N THR A 43 1.66 8.17 -8.05
CA THR A 43 0.34 7.52 -7.95
C THR A 43 -0.66 8.18 -8.89
N PHE A 44 -1.46 7.37 -9.58
CA PHE A 44 -2.63 7.79 -10.34
C PHE A 44 -3.90 7.37 -9.62
N TYR A 45 -4.89 8.24 -9.61
CA TYR A 45 -6.19 8.02 -8.98
C TYR A 45 -7.30 8.15 -10.01
N PHE A 46 -8.22 7.19 -9.99
CA PHE A 46 -9.39 7.17 -10.87
C PHE A 46 -10.69 7.21 -10.06
N THR A 47 -11.76 7.69 -10.67
CA THR A 47 -13.09 7.81 -10.05
C THR A 47 -13.80 6.48 -9.89
N ALA A 48 -13.48 5.48 -10.73
CA ALA A 48 -14.14 4.18 -10.73
C ALA A 48 -13.15 3.04 -11.03
N PRO A 49 -13.47 1.80 -10.66
CA PRO A 49 -12.62 0.64 -10.91
C PRO A 49 -12.51 0.30 -12.40
N SER A 50 -11.49 -0.50 -12.75
CA SER A 50 -11.26 -1.08 -14.06
C SER A 50 -10.73 -2.51 -13.95
N ALA A 51 -11.10 -3.36 -14.89
CA ALA A 51 -10.55 -4.70 -14.99
C ALA A 51 -9.10 -4.69 -15.53
N HIS A 52 -8.71 -3.65 -16.27
CA HIS A 52 -7.42 -3.56 -16.92
C HIS A 52 -6.48 -2.59 -16.19
N THR A 53 -5.23 -3.00 -16.07
CA THR A 53 -4.17 -2.14 -15.55
C THR A 53 -3.69 -1.22 -16.66
N PRO A 54 -3.59 0.09 -16.43
CA PRO A 54 -3.05 1.03 -17.40
C PRO A 54 -1.63 0.71 -17.84
N GLN A 55 -1.29 1.11 -19.05
CA GLN A 55 0.03 0.91 -19.63
C GLN A 55 0.85 2.21 -19.62
N ILE A 56 2.13 2.08 -19.27
CA ILE A 56 3.09 3.18 -19.30
C ILE A 56 4.10 2.95 -20.41
N LYS A 57 4.30 3.98 -21.23
CA LYS A 57 5.42 4.08 -22.16
C LYS A 57 6.27 5.28 -21.76
N GLY A 58 7.56 5.06 -21.46
CA GLY A 58 8.50 6.14 -21.23
C GLY A 58 8.78 6.91 -22.52
N LEU A 59 8.80 8.24 -22.45
CA LEU A 59 9.11 9.11 -23.57
C LEU A 59 10.54 9.63 -23.52
N ASN A 60 11.10 9.78 -22.31
CA ASN A 60 12.47 10.22 -22.12
C ASN A 60 13.34 9.16 -21.37
N PHE A 61 12.80 7.97 -21.13
CA PHE A 61 13.49 6.86 -20.50
C PHE A 61 12.89 5.52 -20.99
N ASP A 62 13.60 4.42 -20.72
CA ASP A 62 13.04 3.08 -20.94
C ASP A 62 12.15 2.68 -19.77
N ALA A 63 10.87 2.44 -20.03
CA ALA A 63 9.90 2.03 -19.03
C ALA A 63 9.88 0.51 -18.79
N THR A 64 10.66 -0.27 -19.55
CA THR A 64 10.73 -1.72 -19.39
C THR A 64 11.27 -2.06 -18.02
N ASP A 65 10.47 -2.77 -17.22
CA ASP A 65 10.82 -3.17 -15.84
C ASP A 65 11.22 -2.01 -14.89
N ALA A 66 10.84 -0.77 -15.25
CA ALA A 66 11.19 0.43 -14.49
C ALA A 66 10.41 0.59 -13.19
N PHE A 67 9.26 -0.09 -13.06
CA PHE A 67 8.32 0.11 -11.96
C PHE A 67 7.88 -1.20 -11.32
N VAL A 68 7.62 -1.13 -10.02
CA VAL A 68 6.78 -2.10 -9.31
C VAL A 68 5.42 -1.45 -9.07
N ILE A 69 4.37 -2.10 -9.54
CA ILE A 69 3.01 -1.57 -9.48
C ILE A 69 2.32 -2.11 -8.23
N ASN A 70 1.81 -1.21 -7.42
CA ASN A 70 0.94 -1.51 -6.30
C ASN A 70 -0.46 -0.97 -6.63
N ALA A 71 -1.36 -1.87 -7.03
CA ALA A 71 -2.70 -1.53 -7.47
C ALA A 71 -3.73 -1.88 -6.38
N SER A 72 -4.70 -1.00 -6.17
CA SER A 72 -5.88 -1.31 -5.37
C SER A 72 -6.67 -2.47 -5.99
N LYS A 73 -7.54 -3.11 -5.22
CA LYS A 73 -8.40 -4.21 -5.69
C LYS A 73 -9.19 -3.87 -6.97
N GLY A 74 -9.56 -2.60 -7.12
CA GLY A 74 -10.35 -2.13 -8.27
C GLY A 74 -9.53 -1.45 -9.36
N ASN A 75 -8.21 -1.38 -9.28
CA ASN A 75 -7.37 -0.58 -10.18
C ASN A 75 -7.82 0.88 -10.30
N ASP A 76 -8.40 1.43 -9.23
CA ASP A 76 -8.78 2.84 -9.12
C ASP A 76 -7.68 3.69 -8.52
N THR A 77 -6.76 3.06 -7.79
CA THR A 77 -5.56 3.68 -7.26
C THR A 77 -4.36 2.83 -7.65
N LEU A 78 -3.45 3.42 -8.43
CA LEU A 78 -2.26 2.74 -8.93
C LEU A 78 -1.03 3.51 -8.51
N MET A 79 -0.23 2.89 -7.66
CA MET A 79 1.03 3.42 -7.17
C MET A 79 2.18 2.72 -7.88
N TYR A 80 3.06 3.50 -8.48
CA TYR A 80 4.22 3.05 -9.22
C TYR A 80 5.48 3.35 -8.43
N TRP A 81 6.18 2.32 -8.01
CA TRP A 81 7.47 2.43 -7.32
C TRP A 81 8.60 2.28 -8.33
N LEU A 82 9.50 3.25 -8.36
CA LEU A 82 10.67 3.23 -9.24
C LEU A 82 11.67 2.18 -8.75
N ARG A 83 12.12 1.32 -9.63
CA ARG A 83 13.16 0.31 -9.35
C ARG A 83 14.56 0.83 -9.64
N ASP A 84 14.69 1.68 -10.66
CA ASP A 84 15.97 2.22 -11.09
C ASP A 84 16.28 3.53 -10.36
N THR A 85 17.38 3.52 -9.64
CA THR A 85 17.89 4.69 -8.93
C THR A 85 18.30 5.83 -9.87
N LEU A 86 18.69 5.53 -11.11
CA LEU A 86 19.00 6.55 -12.11
C LEU A 86 17.77 7.34 -12.53
N LEU A 87 16.59 6.69 -12.56
CA LEU A 87 15.34 7.38 -12.82
C LEU A 87 14.92 8.29 -11.67
N MET A 88 15.25 7.92 -10.43
CA MET A 88 14.96 8.74 -9.24
C MET A 88 15.79 10.05 -9.23
N GLU A 89 16.96 10.07 -9.91
CA GLU A 89 17.80 11.26 -10.03
C GLU A 89 17.29 12.26 -11.07
N ARG A 90 16.37 11.84 -11.94
CA ARG A 90 15.83 12.72 -12.98
C ARG A 90 14.90 13.76 -12.38
N ASP A 91 15.00 14.97 -12.88
CA ASP A 91 14.12 16.07 -12.50
C ASP A 91 12.70 15.85 -13.00
N THR A 92 12.53 15.15 -14.13
CA THR A 92 11.26 14.99 -14.81
C THR A 92 11.21 13.63 -15.52
N LEU A 93 10.09 12.93 -15.35
CA LEU A 93 9.75 11.73 -16.11
C LEU A 93 8.61 12.06 -17.07
N MET A 94 8.85 11.88 -18.36
CA MET A 94 7.82 12.02 -19.38
C MET A 94 7.27 10.66 -19.76
N ILE A 95 5.97 10.48 -19.65
CA ILE A 95 5.28 9.21 -19.93
C ILE A 95 4.08 9.42 -20.85
N ALA A 96 3.84 8.48 -21.75
CA ALA A 96 2.54 8.27 -22.35
C ALA A 96 1.80 7.20 -21.54
N TYR A 97 0.64 7.54 -21.01
CA TYR A 97 -0.16 6.74 -20.12
C TYR A 97 -1.47 6.36 -20.78
N THR A 98 -1.65 5.06 -21.06
CA THR A 98 -2.84 4.53 -21.72
C THR A 98 -3.72 3.82 -20.72
N TYR A 99 -4.96 4.25 -20.59
CA TYR A 99 -5.90 3.76 -19.58
C TYR A 99 -7.34 3.76 -20.11
N GLU A 100 -8.19 2.99 -19.44
CA GLU A 100 -9.64 3.01 -19.70
C GLU A 100 -10.29 4.23 -19.08
N MET A 101 -11.13 4.92 -19.85
CA MET A 101 -12.01 5.96 -19.35
C MET A 101 -13.41 5.83 -19.95
N THR A 102 -14.39 6.45 -19.33
CA THR A 102 -15.76 6.56 -19.87
C THR A 102 -15.84 7.81 -20.72
N ASP A 103 -16.24 7.66 -21.96
CA ASP A 103 -16.55 8.78 -22.84
C ASP A 103 -17.86 9.45 -22.39
N ASP A 104 -17.80 10.74 -22.10
CA ASP A 104 -18.94 11.52 -21.61
C ASP A 104 -20.12 11.56 -22.59
N SER A 105 -19.85 11.48 -23.89
CA SER A 105 -20.87 11.57 -24.94
C SER A 105 -21.60 10.25 -25.16
N THR A 106 -20.83 9.15 -25.21
CA THR A 106 -21.35 7.83 -25.56
C THR A 106 -21.60 6.94 -24.34
N GLN A 107 -21.08 7.33 -23.16
CA GLN A 107 -21.06 6.54 -21.92
C GLN A 107 -20.41 5.16 -22.09
N GLN A 108 -19.58 5.01 -23.12
CA GLN A 108 -18.84 3.78 -23.37
C GLN A 108 -17.41 3.87 -22.82
N ILE A 109 -16.86 2.71 -22.46
CA ILE A 109 -15.46 2.62 -22.07
C ILE A 109 -14.59 2.70 -23.32
N ILE A 110 -13.67 3.65 -23.34
CA ILE A 110 -12.68 3.84 -24.40
C ILE A 110 -11.28 3.78 -23.83
N MET A 111 -10.30 3.47 -24.68
CA MET A 111 -8.88 3.58 -24.33
C MET A 111 -8.38 4.99 -24.66
N GLN A 112 -7.95 5.70 -23.62
CA GLN A 112 -7.37 7.04 -23.74
C GLN A 112 -5.87 6.95 -23.50
N THR A 113 -5.10 7.76 -24.26
CA THR A 113 -3.65 7.91 -24.05
C THR A 113 -3.34 9.37 -23.82
N ASP A 114 -2.83 9.70 -22.64
CA ASP A 114 -2.40 11.03 -22.27
C ASP A 114 -0.90 11.08 -22.01
N THR A 115 -0.30 12.22 -22.26
CA THR A 115 1.11 12.47 -21.97
C THR A 115 1.22 13.25 -20.67
N PHE A 116 2.00 12.73 -19.73
CA PHE A 116 2.26 13.39 -18.46
C PHE A 116 3.72 13.73 -18.29
N GLU A 117 3.95 14.93 -17.81
CA GLU A 117 5.23 15.38 -17.29
C GLU A 117 5.19 15.27 -15.76
N LEU A 118 5.84 14.23 -15.24
CA LEU A 118 5.86 13.93 -13.82
C LEU A 118 7.10 14.57 -13.18
N VAL A 119 6.87 15.55 -12.32
CA VAL A 119 7.92 16.24 -11.55
C VAL A 119 7.76 15.90 -10.07
N PRO A 120 8.78 15.31 -9.42
CA PRO A 120 8.68 14.98 -8.01
C PRO A 120 8.61 16.25 -7.16
N ARG A 121 7.68 16.29 -6.21
CA ARG A 121 7.54 17.43 -5.28
C ARG A 121 8.81 17.66 -4.47
N LYS A 122 9.52 16.56 -4.12
CA LYS A 122 10.81 16.60 -3.43
C LYS A 122 11.86 15.91 -4.30
N LYS A 123 12.87 16.64 -4.73
CA LYS A 123 13.94 16.10 -5.58
C LYS A 123 14.99 15.34 -4.78
N MET A 124 15.70 14.40 -5.41
CA MET A 124 16.80 13.65 -4.77
C MET A 124 17.91 14.55 -4.24
N ALA A 125 18.25 15.63 -4.94
CA ALA A 125 19.23 16.60 -4.48
C ALA A 125 18.89 17.17 -3.10
N LYS A 126 17.60 17.53 -2.89
CA LYS A 126 17.13 18.04 -1.59
C LYS A 126 17.16 16.97 -0.50
N ILE A 127 16.84 15.72 -0.83
CA ILE A 127 16.92 14.60 0.12
C ILE A 127 18.37 14.38 0.56
N ARG A 128 19.34 14.48 -0.36
CA ARG A 128 20.76 14.37 -0.03
C ARG A 128 21.22 15.53 0.86
N GLU A 129 20.85 16.75 0.53
CA GLU A 129 21.16 17.92 1.33
C GLU A 129 20.66 17.78 2.77
N GLU A 130 19.41 17.36 2.94
CA GLU A 130 18.83 17.11 4.27
C GLU A 130 19.58 16.01 5.05
N LYS A 131 20.01 14.94 4.36
CA LYS A 131 20.82 13.87 4.98
C LYS A 131 22.20 14.38 5.38
N GLU A 132 22.86 15.19 4.56
CA GLU A 132 24.13 15.81 4.90
C GLU A 132 24.01 16.76 6.08
N GLU A 133 22.96 17.58 6.12
CA GLU A 133 22.71 18.46 7.26
C GLU A 133 22.43 17.67 8.54
N ALA A 134 21.64 16.59 8.45
CA ALA A 134 21.39 15.70 9.59
C ALA A 134 22.71 15.08 10.10
N TYR A 135 23.57 14.64 9.21
CA TYR A 135 24.89 14.11 9.56
C TYR A 135 25.78 15.17 10.23
N LYS A 136 25.83 16.39 9.68
CA LYS A 136 26.60 17.52 10.28
C LYS A 136 26.06 17.88 11.68
N LYS A 137 24.74 17.86 11.87
CA LYS A 137 24.12 18.10 13.19
C LYS A 137 24.47 16.98 14.18
N TRP A 138 24.43 15.74 13.74
CA TRP A 138 24.83 14.59 14.56
C TRP A 138 26.29 14.65 14.98
N LEU A 139 27.24 14.99 14.06
CA LEU A 139 28.66 15.17 14.39
C LEU A 139 28.83 16.21 15.47
N LYS A 140 28.20 17.39 15.36
CA LYS A 140 28.27 18.44 16.40
C LYS A 140 27.74 17.96 17.75
N GLN A 141 26.65 17.13 17.74
CA GLN A 141 26.12 16.55 18.97
C GLN A 141 27.06 15.51 19.57
N LYS A 142 27.70 14.68 18.74
CA LYS A 142 28.71 13.70 19.13
C LYS A 142 29.88 14.38 19.82
N GLU A 143 30.43 15.43 19.22
CA GLU A 143 31.54 16.20 19.82
C GLU A 143 31.18 16.78 21.19
N LYS A 144 29.93 17.32 21.33
CA LYS A 144 29.46 17.85 22.61
C LYS A 144 29.33 16.76 23.68
N ARG A 145 28.87 15.55 23.31
CA ARG A 145 28.76 14.39 24.22
C ARG A 145 30.15 13.89 24.64
N ASN A 146 31.05 13.72 23.67
CA ASN A 146 32.40 13.27 23.94
C ASN A 146 33.13 14.21 24.90
N LYS A 147 32.95 15.55 24.78
CA LYS A 147 33.48 16.53 25.72
C LYS A 147 32.92 16.38 27.14
N LYS A 148 31.75 15.77 27.29
CA LYS A 148 31.11 15.45 28.59
C LYS A 148 31.44 14.04 29.11
N GLY A 149 32.30 13.29 28.38
CA GLY A 149 32.66 11.91 28.74
C GLY A 149 31.65 10.85 28.34
N ASP A 150 30.66 11.20 27.52
CA ASP A 150 29.65 10.25 27.01
C ASP A 150 30.05 9.76 25.60
N PHE A 151 30.51 8.51 25.53
CA PHE A 151 30.89 7.82 24.30
C PHE A 151 29.88 6.79 23.84
N SER A 152 28.63 6.83 24.30
CA SER A 152 27.59 5.81 24.06
C SER A 152 27.18 5.71 22.58
N GLN A 153 27.40 6.74 21.76
CA GLN A 153 26.99 6.74 20.35
C GLN A 153 28.20 7.13 19.46
N GLU A 154 29.05 6.18 19.19
CA GLU A 154 30.22 6.39 18.31
C GLU A 154 29.86 6.44 16.83
N THR A 155 28.82 5.72 16.41
CA THR A 155 28.35 5.68 15.03
C THR A 155 26.98 6.37 14.90
N MET A 156 26.74 6.97 13.74
CA MET A 156 25.41 7.49 13.43
C MET A 156 24.39 6.34 13.46
N PRO A 157 23.23 6.51 14.10
CA PRO A 157 22.17 5.50 14.05
C PRO A 157 21.83 5.14 12.61
N VAL A 158 21.73 3.86 12.33
CA VAL A 158 21.30 3.35 11.03
C VAL A 158 19.85 3.78 10.81
N GLU A 159 19.57 4.31 9.64
CA GLU A 159 18.22 4.64 9.23
C GLU A 159 17.48 3.33 8.92
N HIS A 160 16.57 2.92 9.79
CA HIS A 160 15.75 1.74 9.59
C HIS A 160 14.52 2.10 8.76
N LEU A 161 14.06 1.15 7.97
CA LEU A 161 12.80 1.28 7.25
C LEU A 161 11.65 1.41 8.27
N SER A 162 10.84 2.44 8.14
CA SER A 162 9.71 2.67 9.02
C SER A 162 8.66 1.59 8.82
N ILE A 163 8.23 1.03 9.93
CA ILE A 163 7.10 0.11 9.98
C ILE A 163 5.92 0.91 10.52
N SER A 164 4.92 1.10 9.68
CA SER A 164 3.64 1.62 10.08
C SER A 164 2.67 0.45 10.20
N GLY A 165 1.83 0.50 11.18
CA GLY A 165 0.82 -0.52 11.39
C GLY A 165 -0.02 -0.12 12.58
N ARG A 166 -1.28 -0.46 12.53
CA ARG A 166 -2.15 -0.25 13.66
C ARG A 166 -1.67 -1.18 14.78
N ARG A 167 -0.99 -0.63 15.78
CA ARG A 167 -0.77 -1.35 17.03
C ARG A 167 -2.14 -1.60 17.65
N LEU A 168 -2.63 -2.80 17.46
CA LEU A 168 -3.89 -3.20 18.09
C LEU A 168 -3.55 -3.49 19.54
N GLN A 169 -4.03 -2.65 20.46
CA GLN A 169 -3.87 -2.90 21.91
C GLN A 169 -4.62 -4.15 22.35
N VAL A 170 -5.74 -4.44 21.69
CA VAL A 170 -6.54 -5.65 21.91
C VAL A 170 -6.97 -6.17 20.55
N ILE A 171 -6.66 -7.44 20.27
CA ILE A 171 -7.07 -8.14 19.05
C ILE A 171 -7.99 -9.30 19.40
N SER A 172 -8.95 -9.56 18.51
CA SER A 172 -9.73 -10.78 18.57
C SER A 172 -8.85 -11.99 18.19
N PRO A 173 -9.02 -13.17 18.80
CA PRO A 173 -8.26 -14.38 18.43
C PRO A 173 -8.37 -14.80 16.97
N VAL A 174 -9.38 -14.31 16.26
CA VAL A 174 -9.58 -14.55 14.82
C VAL A 174 -9.00 -13.44 13.94
N GLN A 175 -8.44 -12.40 14.52
CA GLN A 175 -7.91 -11.25 13.81
C GLN A 175 -6.39 -11.36 13.70
N ASN A 176 -5.86 -11.08 12.50
CA ASN A 176 -4.41 -11.05 12.26
C ASN A 176 -3.83 -9.68 12.60
N GLN A 177 -2.54 -9.65 12.94
CA GLN A 177 -1.81 -8.40 13.18
C GLN A 177 -1.26 -7.88 11.85
N PRO A 178 -1.74 -6.72 11.33
CA PRO A 178 -1.20 -6.12 10.13
C PRO A 178 0.15 -5.45 10.40
N ILE A 179 1.06 -5.55 9.43
CA ILE A 179 2.33 -4.83 9.36
C ILE A 179 2.36 -4.12 8.00
N GLU A 180 2.71 -2.85 7.99
CA GLU A 180 2.89 -2.08 6.77
C GLU A 180 4.27 -1.43 6.77
N PHE A 181 5.04 -1.67 5.71
CA PHE A 181 6.33 -1.01 5.48
C PHE A 181 6.12 0.28 4.68
N GLU A 182 6.95 1.27 4.92
CA GLU A 182 6.90 2.54 4.21
C GLU A 182 7.17 2.37 2.71
N GLU A 183 8.05 1.43 2.36
CA GLU A 183 8.45 1.11 0.98
C GLU A 183 8.29 -0.40 0.71
N PRO A 184 8.15 -0.82 -0.55
CA PRO A 184 8.18 -2.23 -0.91
C PRO A 184 9.52 -2.87 -0.53
N LEU A 185 9.46 -4.08 -0.02
CA LEU A 185 10.67 -4.82 0.37
C LEU A 185 11.23 -5.56 -0.85
N VAL A 186 12.53 -5.43 -1.08
CA VAL A 186 13.27 -6.24 -2.06
C VAL A 186 13.48 -7.65 -1.51
N ARG A 187 13.73 -7.75 -0.21
CA ARG A 187 13.94 -9.00 0.50
C ARG A 187 13.36 -8.90 1.90
N LEU A 188 12.65 -9.93 2.31
CA LEU A 188 12.13 -10.08 3.66
C LEU A 188 12.80 -11.30 4.29
N ASP A 189 13.50 -11.07 5.41
CA ASP A 189 14.04 -12.14 6.22
C ASP A 189 13.09 -12.44 7.38
N THR A 190 12.32 -13.52 7.22
CA THR A 190 11.34 -13.92 8.22
C THR A 190 11.99 -14.49 9.49
N THR A 191 13.27 -14.87 9.44
CA THR A 191 13.99 -15.39 10.61
C THR A 191 14.33 -14.32 11.63
N ALA A 192 14.32 -13.04 11.21
CA ALA A 192 14.52 -11.89 12.08
C ALA A 192 13.23 -11.41 12.78
N ILE A 193 12.09 -11.99 12.41
CA ILE A 193 10.80 -11.66 13.03
C ILE A 193 10.51 -12.68 14.13
N HIS A 194 10.22 -12.18 15.33
CA HIS A 194 9.93 -13.01 16.49
C HIS A 194 8.57 -12.63 17.08
N LEU A 195 7.71 -13.61 17.27
CA LEU A 195 6.47 -13.48 18.03
C LEU A 195 6.65 -14.10 19.40
N LYS A 196 6.47 -13.33 20.45
CA LYS A 196 6.67 -13.76 21.83
C LYS A 196 5.40 -13.62 22.66
N LEU A 197 5.06 -14.64 23.40
CA LEU A 197 3.99 -14.64 24.40
C LEU A 197 4.58 -14.25 25.76
N LYS A 198 4.03 -13.26 26.41
CA LYS A 198 4.39 -12.87 27.76
C LYS A 198 3.75 -13.85 28.76
N THR A 199 4.57 -14.60 29.47
CA THR A 199 4.10 -15.55 30.47
C THR A 199 4.20 -15.02 31.89
N SER A 200 5.10 -14.04 32.13
CA SER A 200 5.22 -13.30 33.39
C SER A 200 5.77 -11.89 33.06
N ASP A 201 5.91 -11.02 34.06
CA ASP A 201 6.43 -9.65 33.87
C ASP A 201 7.80 -9.59 33.18
N THR A 202 8.61 -10.64 33.31
CA THR A 202 9.98 -10.70 32.78
C THR A 202 10.23 -11.86 31.84
N THR A 203 9.25 -12.76 31.65
CA THR A 203 9.46 -14.01 30.89
C THR A 203 8.60 -14.00 29.62
N PHE A 204 9.29 -14.28 28.51
CA PHE A 204 8.67 -14.38 27.18
C PHE A 204 8.99 -15.75 26.60
N VAL A 205 8.02 -16.33 25.91
CA VAL A 205 8.17 -17.61 25.19
C VAL A 205 7.90 -17.38 23.71
N GLU A 206 8.78 -17.87 22.84
CA GLU A 206 8.57 -17.78 21.40
C GLU A 206 7.38 -18.62 20.96
N CYS A 207 6.58 -18.03 20.08
CA CYS A 207 5.41 -18.65 19.49
C CYS A 207 5.57 -18.79 17.98
N PRO A 208 5.11 -19.88 17.38
CA PRO A 208 5.09 -20.04 15.94
C PRO A 208 4.09 -19.04 15.32
N PHE A 209 4.48 -18.48 14.19
CA PHE A 209 3.63 -17.59 13.41
C PHE A 209 3.80 -17.84 11.91
N LYS A 210 2.88 -17.31 11.11
CA LYS A 210 2.98 -17.27 9.65
C LYS A 210 2.85 -15.82 9.22
N LEU A 211 3.68 -15.43 8.27
CA LEU A 211 3.60 -14.13 7.64
C LEU A 211 2.93 -14.30 6.27
N LYS A 212 1.82 -13.61 6.05
CA LYS A 212 1.08 -13.63 4.79
C LYS A 212 1.18 -12.26 4.11
N PRO A 213 1.55 -12.19 2.83
CA PRO A 213 1.48 -10.94 2.08
C PRO A 213 0.01 -10.54 1.88
N HIS A 214 -0.24 -9.24 1.90
CA HIS A 214 -1.55 -8.71 1.56
C HIS A 214 -1.80 -8.85 0.04
N PRO A 215 -2.99 -9.26 -0.40
CA PRO A 215 -3.25 -9.58 -1.82
C PRO A 215 -3.19 -8.38 -2.76
N TYR A 216 -3.36 -7.16 -2.25
CA TYR A 216 -3.48 -5.93 -3.05
C TYR A 216 -2.49 -4.82 -2.64
N ASP A 217 -1.65 -5.04 -1.63
CA ASP A 217 -0.63 -4.07 -1.23
C ASP A 217 0.68 -4.77 -0.91
N ILE A 218 1.65 -4.61 -1.79
CA ILE A 218 2.97 -5.24 -1.69
C ILE A 218 3.79 -4.80 -0.48
N ARG A 219 3.37 -3.73 0.21
CA ARG A 219 4.01 -3.22 1.43
C ARG A 219 3.40 -3.80 2.69
N LYS A 220 2.24 -4.48 2.57
CA LYS A 220 1.47 -4.99 3.71
C LYS A 220 1.63 -6.48 3.87
N PHE A 221 1.75 -6.87 5.12
CA PHE A 221 1.80 -8.25 5.55
C PHE A 221 0.91 -8.44 6.77
N GLU A 222 0.48 -9.67 7.00
CA GLU A 222 -0.29 -10.05 8.17
C GLU A 222 0.43 -11.15 8.94
N ILE A 223 0.66 -10.93 10.23
CA ILE A 223 1.11 -11.97 11.14
C ILE A 223 -0.11 -12.76 11.60
N THR A 224 -0.10 -14.06 11.32
CA THR A 224 -1.08 -15.02 11.78
C THR A 224 -0.44 -15.90 12.83
N GLY A 225 -0.94 -15.87 14.05
CA GLY A 225 -0.47 -16.71 15.17
C GLY A 225 -1.64 -17.44 15.83
N GLU A 226 -1.32 -18.32 16.78
CA GLU A 226 -2.31 -18.93 17.65
C GLU A 226 -2.61 -17.99 18.82
N TRP A 227 -3.49 -17.02 18.57
CA TRP A 227 -3.85 -16.03 19.59
C TRP A 227 -4.71 -16.65 20.68
N ARG A 228 -4.30 -16.51 21.94
CA ARG A 228 -5.07 -16.99 23.11
C ARG A 228 -5.76 -15.81 23.79
N PRO A 229 -7.03 -15.94 24.19
CA PRO A 229 -7.74 -14.89 24.90
C PRO A 229 -7.03 -14.50 26.21
N GLY A 230 -6.98 -13.18 26.49
CA GLY A 230 -6.40 -12.66 27.73
C GLY A 230 -4.87 -12.75 27.85
N GLN A 231 -4.17 -13.07 26.76
CA GLN A 231 -2.70 -13.13 26.73
C GLN A 231 -2.11 -11.90 26.07
N GLU A 232 -0.90 -11.52 26.47
CA GLU A 232 -0.11 -10.43 25.88
C GLU A 232 0.96 -11.02 24.95
N TYR A 233 1.08 -10.43 23.77
CA TYR A 233 2.06 -10.82 22.76
C TYR A 233 2.93 -9.63 22.38
N GLU A 234 4.19 -9.90 22.09
CA GLU A 234 5.16 -8.94 21.62
C GLU A 234 5.74 -9.39 20.27
N VAL A 235 5.77 -8.48 19.30
CA VAL A 235 6.37 -8.72 17.97
C VAL A 235 7.65 -7.91 17.88
N HIS A 236 8.76 -8.59 17.62
CA HIS A 236 10.05 -7.99 17.32
C HIS A 236 10.35 -8.18 15.82
N ILE A 237 10.76 -7.10 15.16
CA ILE A 237 11.11 -7.06 13.73
C ILE A 237 12.44 -6.34 13.57
#